data_7d5462d07e0b2587630bfbbc14fc7b29
#
_entry.id   7d5462d07e0b2587630bfbbc14fc7b29
#
_cell.length_a   1.000
_cell.length_b   1.000
_cell.length_c   1.000
_cell.angle_alpha   90.00
_cell.angle_beta   90.00
_cell.angle_gamma   90.00
#
_symmetry.space_group_name_H-M   'P 1'
#
loop_
_entity.id
_entity.type
_entity.pdbx_description
1 polymer ?
#
loop_
_entity_poly.entity_id
_entity_poly.type
_entity_poly.pdbx_seq_one_letter_code
_entity_poly.pdbx_strand_id
1 'polypeptide(L)'
;RSTYEQWLVQCPDFAATLRDCGALYINRKSVRGWGETTAGYSRVIKEGMEGIKAHIHKVLDTLDITRPGDYEKIEYLKAMELAADGISALGHRYAAEARKLAEAEPDEKRRKELLQIAGTCDQVPEKPARTFREAIQSMYIYQTCIFMEQNAASYNPGRMDQYLYPFYKADIEAGRLTEEEAQELLDCLWVKFSEQCLFQDQVTAQFSAGYPMFQNVCCGGVDERGMDAVNDVSYLILQATAEVQLYQPSLSVRYNMAKNPSSFLKKIAEVIKLGTGFPAFHNDEVGIEMLLNKGIPLKEAYNWNPCGCVETNLEGKQRCYTAYADFNLGSAVEFA
;
A
#
# COMPACT_ATOMS: atom_id res chain seq x y z
N ARG A 1 26.98 9.53 -3.21
CA ARG A 1 26.91 8.57 -4.33
C ARG A 1 25.71 7.66 -4.12
N SER A 2 24.89 7.46 -5.15
CA SER A 2 23.79 6.50 -5.13
C SER A 2 24.31 5.06 -4.98
N THR A 3 23.48 4.13 -4.55
CA THR A 3 23.83 2.69 -4.49
C THR A 3 24.27 2.17 -5.86
N TYR A 4 23.69 2.67 -6.94
CA TYR A 4 24.08 2.35 -8.31
C TYR A 4 25.49 2.82 -8.65
N GLU A 5 25.86 4.06 -8.30
CA GLU A 5 27.23 4.57 -8.51
C GLU A 5 28.26 3.80 -7.67
N GLN A 6 27.91 3.40 -6.46
CA GLN A 6 28.75 2.53 -5.64
C GLN A 6 28.94 1.15 -6.28
N TRP A 7 27.85 0.58 -6.80
CA TRP A 7 27.88 -0.69 -7.52
C TRP A 7 28.73 -0.60 -8.78
N LEU A 8 28.61 0.46 -9.59
CA LEU A 8 29.45 0.66 -10.79
C LEU A 8 30.94 0.67 -10.47
N VAL A 9 31.32 1.20 -9.31
CA VAL A 9 32.75 1.22 -8.88
C VAL A 9 33.23 -0.15 -8.40
N GLN A 10 32.33 -0.97 -7.85
CA GLN A 10 32.66 -2.28 -7.29
C GLN A 10 32.35 -3.44 -8.26
N CYS A 11 31.75 -3.12 -9.41
CA CYS A 11 31.31 -4.12 -10.38
C CYS A 11 32.52 -4.90 -10.93
N PRO A 12 32.50 -6.24 -10.89
CA PRO A 12 33.52 -7.04 -11.54
C PRO A 12 33.60 -6.79 -13.04
N ASP A 13 34.79 -6.83 -13.63
CA ASP A 13 35.03 -6.55 -15.05
C ASP A 13 34.11 -7.34 -15.99
N PHE A 14 33.89 -8.63 -15.68
CA PHE A 14 33.00 -9.46 -16.51
C PHE A 14 31.56 -8.97 -16.50
N ALA A 15 31.04 -8.49 -15.35
CA ALA A 15 29.69 -7.96 -15.25
C ALA A 15 29.56 -6.59 -15.94
N ALA A 16 30.63 -5.79 -15.90
CA ALA A 16 30.72 -4.55 -16.67
C ALA A 16 30.69 -4.85 -18.18
N THR A 17 31.44 -5.85 -18.64
CA THR A 17 31.45 -6.30 -20.04
C THR A 17 30.05 -6.76 -20.47
N LEU A 18 29.36 -7.59 -19.68
CA LEU A 18 28.01 -8.06 -19.98
C LEU A 18 26.98 -6.91 -20.06
N ARG A 19 27.14 -5.90 -19.23
CA ARG A 19 26.32 -4.69 -19.27
C ARG A 19 26.58 -3.89 -20.55
N ASP A 20 27.84 -3.66 -20.87
CA ASP A 20 28.26 -2.80 -22.00
C ASP A 20 27.92 -3.42 -23.35
N CYS A 21 27.88 -4.73 -23.46
CA CYS A 21 27.42 -5.45 -24.65
C CYS A 21 25.89 -5.70 -24.67
N GLY A 22 25.14 -5.27 -23.66
CA GLY A 22 23.68 -5.41 -23.61
C GLY A 22 23.17 -6.80 -23.26
N ALA A 23 24.04 -7.71 -22.79
CA ALA A 23 23.64 -9.03 -22.32
C ALA A 23 23.00 -9.01 -20.93
N LEU A 24 23.39 -8.03 -20.08
CA LEU A 24 22.86 -7.82 -18.74
C LEU A 24 22.43 -6.36 -18.57
N TYR A 25 21.18 -6.13 -18.26
CA TYR A 25 20.67 -4.83 -17.88
C TYR A 25 20.32 -4.81 -16.39
N ILE A 26 20.95 -3.92 -15.63
CA ILE A 26 20.63 -3.74 -14.22
C ILE A 26 19.54 -2.68 -14.11
N ASN A 27 18.40 -3.13 -13.62
CA ASN A 27 17.25 -2.25 -13.45
C ASN A 27 17.55 -1.17 -12.41
N ARG A 28 17.22 0.07 -12.73
CA ARG A 28 17.40 1.22 -11.84
C ARG A 28 16.51 1.22 -10.61
N LYS A 29 15.60 0.25 -10.47
CA LYS A 29 14.91 0.01 -9.18
C LYS A 29 15.90 -0.22 -8.03
N SER A 30 17.09 -0.70 -8.31
CA SER A 30 18.17 -0.79 -7.33
C SER A 30 18.69 0.55 -6.81
N VAL A 31 18.34 1.66 -7.48
CA VAL A 31 18.75 3.04 -7.14
C VAL A 31 17.66 3.79 -6.39
N ARG A 32 16.42 3.29 -6.42
CA ARG A 32 15.27 3.83 -5.71
C ARG A 32 15.06 3.10 -4.38
N GLY A 33 14.19 3.64 -3.52
CA GLY A 33 13.71 2.89 -2.38
C GLY A 33 13.06 1.56 -2.78
N TRP A 34 12.93 0.69 -1.81
CA TRP A 34 12.57 -0.72 -1.98
C TRP A 34 11.08 -0.96 -2.20
N GLY A 35 10.25 -0.19 -2.72
CA GLY A 35 8.82 -0.42 -2.90
C GLY A 35 8.37 -1.90 -3.01
N GLU A 36 7.32 -2.15 -3.74
CA GLU A 36 6.78 -3.50 -4.03
C GLU A 36 6.43 -4.28 -2.75
N THR A 37 5.68 -3.64 -1.88
CA THR A 37 5.19 -4.22 -0.64
C THR A 37 3.79 -3.73 -0.32
N THR A 38 3.04 -4.53 0.43
CA THR A 38 1.86 -4.11 1.14
C THR A 38 2.26 -3.93 2.59
N ALA A 39 2.39 -2.69 3.03
CA ALA A 39 2.73 -2.38 4.41
C ALA A 39 1.58 -2.78 5.35
N GLY A 40 1.84 -2.86 6.65
CA GLY A 40 0.85 -3.33 7.62
C GLY A 40 -0.29 -2.33 7.89
N TYR A 41 -1.06 -1.95 6.89
CA TYR A 41 -2.16 -0.97 6.99
C TYR A 41 -3.22 -1.40 7.99
N SER A 42 -3.65 -2.67 7.92
CA SER A 42 -4.64 -3.22 8.84
C SER A 42 -4.20 -3.09 10.30
N ARG A 43 -2.91 -3.29 10.56
CA ARG A 43 -2.33 -3.14 11.90
C ARG A 43 -2.30 -1.69 12.35
N VAL A 44 -1.84 -0.78 11.51
CA VAL A 44 -1.79 0.66 11.81
C VAL A 44 -3.18 1.20 12.11
N ILE A 45 -4.19 0.85 11.32
CA ILE A 45 -5.57 1.28 11.51
C ILE A 45 -6.13 0.74 12.83
N LYS A 46 -5.85 -0.53 13.14
CA LYS A 46 -6.41 -1.22 14.31
C LYS A 46 -5.72 -0.86 15.63
N GLU A 47 -4.42 -0.67 15.62
CA GLU A 47 -3.61 -0.48 16.83
C GLU A 47 -3.15 0.97 17.03
N GLY A 48 -3.04 1.74 15.95
CA GLY A 48 -2.38 3.05 15.95
C GLY A 48 -0.87 2.95 16.19
N MET A 49 -0.18 4.06 16.08
CA MET A 49 1.26 4.13 16.39
C MET A 49 1.50 3.90 17.89
N GLU A 50 0.57 4.29 18.77
CA GLU A 50 0.64 3.99 20.21
C GLU A 50 0.69 2.47 20.47
N GLY A 51 -0.18 1.69 19.82
CA GLY A 51 -0.19 0.24 19.95
C GLY A 51 1.09 -0.40 19.42
N ILE A 52 1.61 0.08 18.28
CA ILE A 52 2.88 -0.36 17.72
C ILE A 52 4.03 -0.07 18.69
N LYS A 53 4.11 1.13 19.26
CA LYS A 53 5.12 1.48 20.28
C LYS A 53 5.00 0.62 21.54
N ALA A 54 3.78 0.32 21.98
CA ALA A 54 3.57 -0.59 23.11
C ALA A 54 4.12 -2.02 22.84
N HIS A 55 4.01 -2.51 21.60
CA HIS A 55 4.66 -3.76 21.20
C HIS A 55 6.19 -3.65 21.18
N ILE A 56 6.73 -2.56 20.68
CA ILE A 56 8.19 -2.31 20.69
C ILE A 56 8.71 -2.35 22.13
N HIS A 57 8.08 -1.64 23.06
CA HIS A 57 8.48 -1.62 24.45
C HIS A 57 8.45 -2.99 25.10
N LYS A 58 7.40 -3.79 24.85
CA LYS A 58 7.33 -5.18 25.35
C LYS A 58 8.52 -6.03 24.88
N VAL A 59 8.98 -5.84 23.64
CA VAL A 59 10.16 -6.56 23.15
C VAL A 59 11.43 -6.01 23.80
N LEU A 60 11.57 -4.66 23.89
CA LEU A 60 12.73 -4.02 24.54
C LEU A 60 12.91 -4.52 25.99
N ASP A 61 11.84 -4.68 26.76
CA ASP A 61 11.86 -5.19 28.13
C ASP A 61 12.43 -6.61 28.27
N THR A 62 12.47 -7.38 27.17
CA THR A 62 13.04 -8.74 27.13
C THR A 62 14.50 -8.80 26.72
N LEU A 63 15.06 -7.70 26.23
CA LEU A 63 16.42 -7.64 25.69
C LEU A 63 17.42 -7.20 26.76
N ASP A 64 18.63 -7.72 26.63
CA ASP A 64 19.73 -7.44 27.53
C ASP A 64 20.96 -7.05 26.70
N ILE A 65 21.41 -5.80 26.84
CA ILE A 65 22.55 -5.23 26.10
C ILE A 65 23.83 -6.04 26.25
N THR A 66 23.95 -6.85 27.31
CA THR A 66 25.11 -7.72 27.57
C THR A 66 25.07 -9.00 26.74
N ARG A 67 23.95 -9.35 26.11
CA ARG A 67 23.82 -10.53 25.25
C ARG A 67 24.21 -10.23 23.81
N PRO A 68 24.98 -11.12 23.16
CA PRO A 68 25.31 -10.95 21.75
C PRO A 68 24.08 -10.80 20.86
N GLY A 69 24.06 -9.78 20.00
CA GLY A 69 22.97 -9.50 19.06
C GLY A 69 21.77 -8.75 19.63
N ASP A 70 21.69 -8.52 20.93
CA ASP A 70 20.56 -7.76 21.50
C ASP A 70 20.78 -6.24 21.36
N TYR A 71 22.03 -5.77 21.29
CA TYR A 71 22.33 -4.37 21.03
C TYR A 71 21.75 -3.88 19.70
N GLU A 72 21.98 -4.63 18.62
CA GLU A 72 21.48 -4.28 17.29
C GLU A 72 19.95 -4.30 17.25
N LYS A 73 19.30 -5.24 17.96
CA LYS A 73 17.83 -5.28 18.08
C LYS A 73 17.30 -4.06 18.84
N ILE A 74 17.96 -3.68 19.94
CA ILE A 74 17.59 -2.48 20.71
C ILE A 74 17.64 -1.24 19.84
N GLU A 75 18.74 -1.02 19.12
CA GLU A 75 18.90 0.15 18.25
C GLU A 75 17.87 0.15 17.10
N TYR A 76 17.59 -1.02 16.52
CA TYR A 76 16.56 -1.15 15.49
C TYR A 76 15.15 -0.84 16.02
N LEU A 77 14.81 -1.34 17.20
CA LEU A 77 13.51 -1.07 17.84
C LEU A 77 13.34 0.40 18.21
N LYS A 78 14.39 1.06 18.71
CA LYS A 78 14.38 2.51 18.94
C LYS A 78 14.19 3.30 17.65
N ALA A 79 14.82 2.87 16.55
CA ALA A 79 14.61 3.50 15.25
C ALA A 79 13.17 3.33 14.76
N MET A 80 12.55 2.17 14.97
CA MET A 80 11.12 1.96 14.69
C MET A 80 10.22 2.86 15.52
N GLU A 81 10.55 3.08 16.79
CA GLU A 81 9.80 3.99 17.68
C GLU A 81 9.87 5.44 17.17
N LEU A 82 11.06 5.93 16.81
CA LEU A 82 11.23 7.25 16.19
C LEU A 82 10.44 7.40 14.89
N ALA A 83 10.39 6.37 14.07
CA ALA A 83 9.57 6.37 12.84
C ALA A 83 8.07 6.48 13.18
N ALA A 84 7.59 5.74 14.19
CA ALA A 84 6.20 5.83 14.65
C ALA A 84 5.85 7.22 15.19
N ASP A 85 6.78 7.87 15.92
CA ASP A 85 6.62 9.25 16.40
C ASP A 85 6.56 10.24 15.24
N GLY A 86 7.39 10.07 14.21
CA GLY A 86 7.36 10.87 13.00
C GLY A 86 6.02 10.79 12.26
N ILE A 87 5.44 9.59 12.16
CA ILE A 87 4.13 9.37 11.53
C ILE A 87 3.02 10.06 12.34
N SER A 88 3.04 9.92 13.68
CA SER A 88 2.08 10.59 14.57
C SER A 88 2.21 12.13 14.47
N ALA A 89 3.43 12.64 14.46
CA ALA A 89 3.70 14.06 14.32
C ALA A 89 3.14 14.67 13.02
N LEU A 90 3.16 13.92 11.91
CA LEU A 90 2.55 14.37 10.65
C LEU A 90 1.04 14.55 10.82
N GLY A 91 0.36 13.60 11.45
CA GLY A 91 -1.07 13.72 11.76
C GLY A 91 -1.38 14.99 12.56
N HIS A 92 -0.67 15.22 13.66
CA HIS A 92 -0.86 16.41 14.48
C HIS A 92 -0.57 17.73 13.75
N ARG A 93 0.41 17.75 12.86
CA ARG A 93 0.69 18.93 12.02
C ARG A 93 -0.46 19.23 11.06
N TYR A 94 -1.05 18.22 10.44
CA TYR A 94 -2.25 18.40 9.63
C TYR A 94 -3.45 18.87 10.46
N ALA A 95 -3.63 18.33 11.67
CA ALA A 95 -4.67 18.79 12.58
C ALA A 95 -4.51 20.26 12.97
N ALA A 96 -3.30 20.68 13.28
CA ALA A 96 -3.00 22.09 13.61
C ALA A 96 -3.26 23.02 12.42
N GLU A 97 -2.83 22.65 11.23
CA GLU A 97 -3.08 23.48 10.02
C GLU A 97 -4.57 23.54 9.67
N ALA A 98 -5.30 22.44 9.78
CA ALA A 98 -6.74 22.43 9.56
C ALA A 98 -7.48 23.36 10.54
N ARG A 99 -7.08 23.43 11.82
CA ARG A 99 -7.65 24.39 12.78
C ARG A 99 -7.35 25.83 12.40
N LYS A 100 -6.12 26.12 12.04
CA LYS A 100 -5.73 27.46 11.58
C LYS A 100 -6.51 27.90 10.35
N LEU A 101 -6.73 26.99 9.39
CA LEU A 101 -7.56 27.28 8.23
C LEU A 101 -9.02 27.49 8.64
N ALA A 102 -9.55 26.71 9.60
CA ALA A 102 -10.91 26.88 10.10
C ALA A 102 -11.17 28.22 10.80
N GLU A 103 -10.16 28.77 11.49
CA GLU A 103 -10.24 30.10 12.12
C GLU A 103 -10.42 31.22 11.08
N ALA A 104 -9.83 31.07 9.91
CA ALA A 104 -9.87 32.05 8.83
C ALA A 104 -11.03 31.82 7.85
N GLU A 105 -11.74 30.69 7.93
CA GLU A 105 -12.75 30.26 6.96
C GLU A 105 -14.10 30.94 7.23
N PRO A 106 -14.62 31.77 6.31
CA PRO A 106 -15.92 32.45 6.47
C PRO A 106 -17.12 31.51 6.23
N ASP A 107 -16.96 30.47 5.40
CA ASP A 107 -18.02 29.51 5.13
C ASP A 107 -18.21 28.56 6.30
N GLU A 108 -19.38 28.58 6.91
CA GLU A 108 -19.69 27.77 8.10
C GLU A 108 -19.62 26.26 7.82
N LYS A 109 -20.04 25.84 6.61
CA LYS A 109 -19.97 24.43 6.22
C LYS A 109 -18.51 23.99 6.11
N ARG A 110 -17.71 24.79 5.37
CA ARG A 110 -16.29 24.48 5.18
C ARG A 110 -15.52 24.53 6.49
N ARG A 111 -15.81 25.48 7.36
CA ARG A 111 -15.23 25.56 8.70
C ARG A 111 -15.47 24.30 9.52
N LYS A 112 -16.70 23.76 9.50
CA LYS A 112 -17.04 22.50 10.19
C LYS A 112 -16.26 21.31 9.60
N GLU A 113 -16.14 21.23 8.28
CA GLU A 113 -15.33 20.20 7.62
C GLU A 113 -13.86 20.26 8.04
N LEU A 114 -13.26 21.46 8.09
CA LEU A 114 -11.88 21.65 8.55
C LEU A 114 -11.68 21.22 9.99
N LEU A 115 -12.63 21.55 10.87
CA LEU A 115 -12.60 21.10 12.27
C LEU A 115 -12.77 19.58 12.40
N GLN A 116 -13.58 18.96 11.55
CA GLN A 116 -13.71 17.51 11.49
C GLN A 116 -12.40 16.85 11.02
N ILE A 117 -11.76 17.41 10.00
CA ILE A 117 -10.43 16.96 9.54
C ILE A 117 -9.40 17.06 10.68
N ALA A 118 -9.39 18.19 11.40
CA ALA A 118 -8.49 18.39 12.53
C ALA A 118 -8.71 17.33 13.62
N GLY A 119 -9.97 17.08 14.00
CA GLY A 119 -10.29 16.05 15.00
C GLY A 119 -9.91 14.62 14.54
N THR A 120 -10.09 14.32 13.25
CA THR A 120 -9.67 13.06 12.66
C THR A 120 -8.14 12.90 12.72
N CYS A 121 -7.39 13.93 12.33
CA CYS A 121 -5.93 13.90 12.32
C CYS A 121 -5.29 13.92 13.72
N ASP A 122 -6.01 14.40 14.75
CA ASP A 122 -5.58 14.23 16.15
C ASP A 122 -5.75 12.80 16.68
N GLN A 123 -6.71 12.08 16.13
CA GLN A 123 -6.97 10.69 16.50
C GLN A 123 -6.01 9.75 15.78
N VAL A 124 -5.88 9.89 14.46
CA VAL A 124 -5.16 8.93 13.62
C VAL A 124 -4.01 9.60 12.86
N PRO A 125 -2.91 8.87 12.60
CA PRO A 125 -2.64 7.45 12.86
C PRO A 125 -2.05 7.15 14.23
N GLU A 126 -1.94 8.13 15.14
CA GLU A 126 -1.37 7.91 16.47
C GLU A 126 -2.17 6.85 17.26
N LYS A 127 -3.50 7.00 17.32
CA LYS A 127 -4.41 6.11 18.04
C LYS A 127 -5.17 5.20 17.06
N PRO A 128 -5.78 4.10 17.56
CA PRO A 128 -6.65 3.26 16.76
C PRO A 128 -7.78 4.06 16.09
N ALA A 129 -8.10 3.73 14.84
CA ALA A 129 -9.27 4.28 14.17
C ALA A 129 -10.57 3.77 14.84
N ARG A 130 -11.59 4.61 14.89
CA ARG A 130 -12.89 4.33 15.48
C ARG A 130 -14.02 4.34 14.45
N THR A 131 -13.80 5.01 13.32
CA THR A 131 -14.79 5.24 12.27
C THR A 131 -14.18 4.93 10.90
N PHE A 132 -15.05 4.77 9.89
CA PHE A 132 -14.64 4.57 8.50
C PHE A 132 -13.75 5.71 7.98
N ARG A 133 -14.14 6.96 8.27
CA ARG A 133 -13.35 8.15 7.93
C ARG A 133 -11.97 8.13 8.58
N GLU A 134 -11.88 7.79 9.86
CA GLU A 134 -10.61 7.69 10.58
C GLU A 134 -9.74 6.56 10.00
N ALA A 135 -10.32 5.43 9.64
CA ALA A 135 -9.59 4.32 9.03
C ALA A 135 -8.97 4.70 7.68
N ILE A 136 -9.73 5.38 6.82
CA ILE A 136 -9.24 5.92 5.54
C ILE A 136 -8.11 6.94 5.77
N GLN A 137 -8.31 7.89 6.69
CA GLN A 137 -7.33 8.93 6.97
C GLN A 137 -6.04 8.35 7.57
N SER A 138 -6.15 7.37 8.47
CA SER A 138 -5.00 6.65 9.06
C SER A 138 -4.17 5.96 7.97
N MET A 139 -4.83 5.22 7.09
CA MET A 139 -4.20 4.54 5.96
C MET A 139 -3.47 5.54 5.05
N TYR A 140 -4.13 6.65 4.68
CA TYR A 140 -3.56 7.61 3.75
C TYR A 140 -2.37 8.39 4.32
N ILE A 141 -2.41 8.79 5.61
CA ILE A 141 -1.25 9.44 6.26
C ILE A 141 -0.08 8.45 6.32
N TYR A 142 -0.33 7.20 6.68
CA TYR A 142 0.71 6.16 6.71
C TYR A 142 1.31 5.92 5.33
N GLN A 143 0.48 5.79 4.29
CA GLN A 143 0.90 5.68 2.89
C GLN A 143 1.81 6.84 2.48
N THR A 144 1.41 8.07 2.79
CA THR A 144 2.18 9.29 2.49
C THR A 144 3.56 9.27 3.17
N CYS A 145 3.62 8.88 4.45
CA CYS A 145 4.89 8.76 5.16
C CYS A 145 5.86 7.77 4.52
N ILE A 146 5.33 6.60 4.10
CA ILE A 146 6.15 5.59 3.43
C ILE A 146 6.74 6.13 2.12
N PHE A 147 5.94 6.84 1.32
CA PHE A 147 6.42 7.45 0.09
C PHE A 147 7.44 8.57 0.32
N MET A 148 7.23 9.38 1.34
CA MET A 148 8.16 10.45 1.69
C MET A 148 9.54 9.89 2.08
N GLU A 149 9.57 8.76 2.77
CA GLU A 149 10.83 8.15 3.22
C GLU A 149 11.56 7.44 2.09
N GLN A 150 10.89 6.67 1.27
CA GLN A 150 11.56 5.76 0.35
C GLN A 150 11.45 6.14 -1.13
N ASN A 151 10.59 7.05 -1.51
CA ASN A 151 10.41 7.44 -2.92
C ASN A 151 10.44 6.25 -3.88
N ALA A 152 9.63 5.22 -3.62
CA ALA A 152 9.61 3.98 -4.37
C ALA A 152 8.22 3.66 -4.92
N ALA A 153 8.15 2.94 -6.03
CA ALA A 153 6.91 2.47 -6.61
C ALA A 153 6.34 1.28 -5.84
N SER A 154 5.03 1.06 -5.98
CA SER A 154 4.34 -0.15 -5.53
C SER A 154 4.29 -0.33 -4.01
N TYR A 155 3.99 0.75 -3.29
CA TYR A 155 3.43 0.64 -1.95
C TYR A 155 1.92 0.47 -2.09
N ASN A 156 1.45 -0.74 -1.85
CA ASN A 156 0.10 -1.15 -2.21
C ASN A 156 -0.80 -1.09 -0.98
N PRO A 157 -1.95 -0.40 -1.05
CA PRO A 157 -2.95 -0.46 0.01
C PRO A 157 -3.49 -1.89 0.24
N GLY A 158 -3.38 -2.77 -0.78
CA GLY A 158 -3.79 -4.16 -0.64
C GLY A 158 -5.29 -4.33 -0.45
N ARG A 159 -5.68 -5.24 0.42
CA ARG A 159 -7.08 -5.66 0.63
C ARG A 159 -7.91 -4.64 1.42
N MET A 160 -8.12 -3.47 0.83
CA MET A 160 -8.84 -2.38 1.48
C MET A 160 -10.26 -2.75 1.89
N ASP A 161 -10.94 -3.56 1.10
CA ASP A 161 -12.28 -4.04 1.40
C ASP A 161 -12.34 -4.85 2.70
N GLN A 162 -11.25 -5.52 3.09
CA GLN A 162 -11.24 -6.34 4.30
C GLN A 162 -10.97 -5.53 5.56
N TYR A 163 -9.97 -4.65 5.53
CA TYR A 163 -9.63 -3.90 6.75
C TYR A 163 -10.50 -2.65 6.97
N LEU A 164 -11.17 -2.13 5.94
CA LEU A 164 -12.10 -1.01 6.07
C LEU A 164 -13.53 -1.45 6.39
N TYR A 165 -13.94 -2.66 5.95
CA TYR A 165 -15.33 -3.12 6.12
C TYR A 165 -15.86 -3.12 7.56
N PRO A 166 -15.10 -3.53 8.59
CA PRO A 166 -15.59 -3.49 9.96
C PRO A 166 -16.00 -2.09 10.42
N PHE A 167 -15.26 -1.06 10.00
CA PHE A 167 -15.55 0.35 10.33
C PHE A 167 -16.75 0.87 9.55
N TYR A 168 -16.80 0.56 8.24
CA TYR A 168 -17.95 0.88 7.39
C TYR A 168 -19.24 0.32 7.98
N LYS A 169 -19.26 -0.98 8.24
CA LYS A 169 -20.42 -1.67 8.80
C LYS A 169 -20.88 -1.07 10.12
N ALA A 170 -19.96 -0.82 11.04
CA ALA A 170 -20.28 -0.23 12.34
C ALA A 170 -20.83 1.19 12.22
N ASP A 171 -20.36 2.00 11.27
CA ASP A 171 -20.85 3.37 11.06
C ASP A 171 -22.23 3.39 10.39
N ILE A 172 -22.46 2.51 9.40
CA ILE A 172 -23.77 2.35 8.76
C ILE A 172 -24.82 1.86 9.78
N GLU A 173 -24.51 0.80 10.53
CA GLU A 173 -25.42 0.25 11.55
C GLU A 173 -25.75 1.26 12.66
N ALA A 174 -24.82 2.14 12.99
CA ALA A 174 -25.00 3.21 13.97
C ALA A 174 -25.64 4.49 13.40
N GLY A 175 -25.90 4.56 12.09
CA GLY A 175 -26.42 5.74 11.41
C GLY A 175 -25.47 6.95 11.43
N ARG A 176 -24.18 6.73 11.56
CA ARG A 176 -23.14 7.78 11.52
C ARG A 176 -22.64 8.08 10.11
N LEU A 177 -22.91 7.19 9.16
CA LEU A 177 -22.47 7.26 7.78
C LEU A 177 -23.56 6.70 6.88
N THR A 178 -23.79 7.33 5.72
CA THR A 178 -24.60 6.76 4.64
C THR A 178 -23.70 6.07 3.60
N GLU A 179 -24.30 5.28 2.72
CA GLU A 179 -23.58 4.65 1.62
C GLU A 179 -23.00 5.69 0.66
N GLU A 180 -23.76 6.76 0.37
CA GLU A 180 -23.33 7.87 -0.48
C GLU A 180 -22.14 8.62 0.13
N GLU A 181 -22.17 8.89 1.44
CA GLU A 181 -21.05 9.53 2.13
C GLU A 181 -19.80 8.62 2.15
N ALA A 182 -19.99 7.31 2.27
CA ALA A 182 -18.89 6.36 2.19
C ALA A 182 -18.29 6.31 0.78
N GLN A 183 -19.12 6.36 -0.26
CA GLN A 183 -18.68 6.44 -1.66
C GLN A 183 -17.88 7.73 -1.90
N GLU A 184 -18.38 8.88 -1.48
CA GLU A 184 -17.69 10.17 -1.60
C GLU A 184 -16.31 10.15 -0.92
N LEU A 185 -16.19 9.53 0.25
CA LEU A 185 -14.90 9.37 0.93
C LEU A 185 -13.91 8.55 0.12
N LEU A 186 -14.37 7.47 -0.53
CA LEU A 186 -13.51 6.64 -1.38
C LEU A 186 -13.14 7.39 -2.67
N ASP A 187 -14.06 8.12 -3.28
CA ASP A 187 -13.78 8.92 -4.48
C ASP A 187 -12.73 10.00 -4.19
N CYS A 188 -12.86 10.69 -3.06
CA CYS A 188 -11.83 11.61 -2.58
C CYS A 188 -10.47 10.90 -2.37
N LEU A 189 -10.47 9.68 -1.84
CA LEU A 189 -9.25 8.90 -1.66
C LEU A 189 -8.62 8.54 -3.02
N TRP A 190 -9.42 8.18 -4.04
CA TRP A 190 -8.93 7.91 -5.41
C TRP A 190 -8.23 9.13 -6.01
N VAL A 191 -8.82 10.31 -5.84
CA VAL A 191 -8.17 11.58 -6.22
C VAL A 191 -6.84 11.74 -5.48
N LYS A 192 -6.81 11.50 -4.18
CA LYS A 192 -5.60 11.63 -3.36
C LYS A 192 -4.50 10.63 -3.74
N PHE A 193 -4.83 9.42 -4.15
CA PHE A 193 -3.84 8.49 -4.69
C PHE A 193 -3.21 9.01 -5.98
N SER A 194 -3.97 9.73 -6.82
CA SER A 194 -3.46 10.29 -8.06
C SER A 194 -2.57 11.52 -7.88
N GLU A 195 -2.64 12.19 -6.73
CA GLU A 195 -1.77 13.33 -6.41
C GLU A 195 -0.34 12.91 -6.04
N GLN A 196 -0.14 11.65 -5.67
CA GLN A 196 1.18 11.15 -5.31
C GLN A 196 2.00 10.86 -6.57
N CYS A 197 3.24 11.31 -6.61
CA CYS A 197 4.16 11.08 -7.72
C CYS A 197 5.57 10.72 -7.24
N LEU A 198 6.27 9.94 -8.06
CA LEU A 198 7.67 9.59 -7.84
C LEU A 198 8.58 10.73 -8.29
N PHE A 199 9.55 11.06 -7.46
CA PHE A 199 10.69 11.85 -7.90
C PHE A 199 11.65 10.95 -8.68
N GLN A 200 11.97 11.34 -9.91
CA GLN A 200 12.81 10.54 -10.80
C GLN A 200 14.02 11.33 -11.25
N ASP A 201 15.16 10.66 -11.37
CA ASP A 201 16.31 11.22 -12.05
C ASP A 201 16.04 11.37 -13.56
N GLN A 202 16.78 12.24 -14.21
CA GLN A 202 16.57 12.59 -15.63
C GLN A 202 16.57 11.37 -16.56
N VAL A 203 17.45 10.41 -16.32
CA VAL A 203 17.57 9.24 -17.21
C VAL A 203 16.41 8.27 -16.97
N THR A 204 16.01 8.07 -15.71
CA THR A 204 14.83 7.27 -15.41
C THR A 204 13.55 7.90 -15.97
N ALA A 205 13.42 9.22 -15.91
CA ALA A 205 12.30 9.96 -16.48
C ALA A 205 12.17 9.80 -18.00
N GLN A 206 13.26 9.62 -18.73
CA GLN A 206 13.22 9.34 -20.17
C GLN A 206 12.50 8.03 -20.51
N PHE A 207 12.59 7.03 -19.64
CA PHE A 207 11.97 5.71 -19.85
C PHE A 207 10.63 5.54 -19.16
N SER A 208 10.35 6.32 -18.12
CA SER A 208 9.19 6.15 -17.25
C SER A 208 8.57 7.47 -16.80
N ALA A 209 8.72 8.55 -17.60
CA ALA A 209 8.04 9.81 -17.33
C ALA A 209 6.52 9.60 -17.27
N GLY A 210 5.87 10.12 -16.22
CA GLY A 210 4.46 9.85 -15.95
C GLY A 210 4.17 8.47 -15.41
N TYR A 211 5.20 7.71 -15.03
CA TYR A 211 5.02 6.39 -14.42
C TYR A 211 4.24 6.50 -13.11
N PRO A 212 3.11 5.81 -13.00
CA PRO A 212 2.29 5.86 -11.79
C PRO A 212 3.02 5.23 -10.62
N MET A 213 2.59 5.62 -9.41
CA MET A 213 3.12 5.06 -8.16
C MET A 213 2.84 3.57 -8.00
N PHE A 214 1.96 2.99 -8.80
CA PHE A 214 1.51 1.61 -8.70
C PHE A 214 0.98 1.27 -7.30
N GLN A 215 0.04 2.06 -6.83
CA GLN A 215 -0.65 1.86 -5.55
C GLN A 215 -1.78 0.86 -5.76
N ASN A 216 -1.45 -0.44 -5.70
CA ASN A 216 -2.41 -1.49 -6.02
C ASN A 216 -3.40 -1.72 -4.87
N VAL A 217 -4.65 -1.32 -5.07
CA VAL A 217 -5.78 -1.67 -4.23
C VAL A 217 -6.32 -3.01 -4.66
N CYS A 218 -6.68 -3.87 -3.71
CA CYS A 218 -7.23 -5.19 -3.97
C CYS A 218 -8.57 -5.38 -3.25
N CYS A 219 -9.53 -6.04 -3.91
CA CYS A 219 -10.80 -6.45 -3.29
C CYS A 219 -11.23 -7.85 -3.75
N GLY A 220 -12.19 -8.45 -3.03
CA GLY A 220 -12.76 -9.76 -3.33
C GLY A 220 -11.94 -10.96 -2.86
N GLY A 221 -12.09 -12.10 -3.52
CA GLY A 221 -11.45 -13.35 -3.17
C GLY A 221 -12.06 -14.03 -1.93
N VAL A 222 -11.24 -14.74 -1.16
CA VAL A 222 -11.66 -15.40 0.07
C VAL A 222 -11.13 -14.72 1.33
N ASP A 223 -11.84 -14.90 2.45
CA ASP A 223 -11.42 -14.47 3.79
C ASP A 223 -10.39 -15.44 4.40
N GLU A 224 -9.91 -15.15 5.61
CA GLU A 224 -8.93 -16.00 6.33
C GLU A 224 -9.43 -17.43 6.65
N ARG A 225 -10.72 -17.71 6.46
CA ARG A 225 -11.35 -19.02 6.64
C ARG A 225 -11.60 -19.72 5.30
N GLY A 226 -11.25 -19.10 4.17
CA GLY A 226 -11.53 -19.61 2.83
C GLY A 226 -12.99 -19.44 2.40
N MET A 227 -13.76 -18.56 3.05
CA MET A 227 -15.13 -18.22 2.69
C MET A 227 -15.16 -16.97 1.81
N ASP A 228 -16.31 -16.68 1.22
CA ASP A 228 -16.53 -15.46 0.44
C ASP A 228 -16.13 -14.20 1.24
N ALA A 229 -15.25 -13.39 0.67
CA ALA A 229 -14.76 -12.15 1.26
C ALA A 229 -15.38 -10.89 0.64
N VAL A 230 -16.20 -11.03 -0.39
CA VAL A 230 -16.89 -9.90 -1.04
C VAL A 230 -17.86 -9.26 -0.04
N ASN A 231 -17.80 -7.93 0.06
CA ASN A 231 -18.62 -7.15 0.98
C ASN A 231 -18.98 -5.80 0.32
N ASP A 232 -19.77 -4.97 1.01
CA ASP A 232 -20.23 -3.69 0.46
C ASP A 232 -19.08 -2.79 0.03
N VAL A 233 -17.99 -2.75 0.81
CA VAL A 233 -16.80 -1.94 0.47
C VAL A 233 -16.13 -2.45 -0.81
N SER A 234 -16.23 -3.76 -1.13
CA SER A 234 -15.73 -4.29 -2.42
C SER A 234 -16.47 -3.67 -3.61
N TYR A 235 -17.78 -3.46 -3.48
CA TYR A 235 -18.59 -2.77 -4.51
C TYR A 235 -18.31 -1.27 -4.57
N LEU A 236 -18.15 -0.60 -3.43
CA LEU A 236 -17.81 0.83 -3.37
C LEU A 236 -16.42 1.11 -4.01
N ILE A 237 -15.44 0.24 -3.81
CA ILE A 237 -14.12 0.32 -4.45
C ILE A 237 -14.23 0.22 -5.98
N LEU A 238 -15.03 -0.72 -6.49
CA LEU A 238 -15.32 -0.83 -7.92
C LEU A 238 -16.03 0.42 -8.45
N GLN A 239 -16.98 0.96 -7.69
CA GLN A 239 -17.71 2.17 -8.06
C GLN A 239 -16.80 3.39 -8.08
N ALA A 240 -15.94 3.59 -7.09
CA ALA A 240 -14.97 4.69 -7.06
C ALA A 240 -14.04 4.66 -8.29
N THR A 241 -13.58 3.46 -8.70
CA THR A 241 -12.80 3.31 -9.92
C THR A 241 -13.59 3.70 -11.18
N ALA A 242 -14.88 3.35 -11.22
CA ALA A 242 -15.76 3.66 -12.35
C ALA A 242 -16.09 5.16 -12.45
N GLU A 243 -16.25 5.84 -11.33
CA GLU A 243 -16.62 7.26 -11.27
C GLU A 243 -15.44 8.19 -11.48
N VAL A 244 -14.33 7.92 -10.80
CA VAL A 244 -13.16 8.81 -10.80
C VAL A 244 -12.31 8.65 -12.06
N GLN A 245 -12.15 7.44 -12.58
CA GLN A 245 -11.45 7.10 -13.83
C GLN A 245 -10.03 7.70 -13.95
N LEU A 246 -9.33 7.82 -12.84
CA LEU A 246 -7.93 8.27 -12.82
C LEU A 246 -6.97 7.08 -12.97
N TYR A 247 -5.72 7.39 -13.31
CA TYR A 247 -4.66 6.38 -13.50
C TYR A 247 -4.15 5.75 -12.19
N GLN A 248 -4.54 6.28 -11.04
CA GLN A 248 -4.28 5.76 -9.70
C GLN A 248 -5.53 5.87 -8.82
N PRO A 249 -5.69 4.91 -7.88
CA PRO A 249 -4.87 3.71 -7.66
C PRO A 249 -5.05 2.67 -8.76
N SER A 250 -4.08 1.77 -8.94
CA SER A 250 -4.30 0.54 -9.69
C SER A 250 -5.29 -0.33 -8.92
N LEU A 251 -6.30 -0.85 -9.59
CA LEU A 251 -7.26 -1.75 -8.97
C LEU A 251 -7.04 -3.18 -9.44
N SER A 252 -6.93 -4.09 -8.51
CA SER A 252 -6.93 -5.54 -8.72
C SER A 252 -8.12 -6.18 -8.05
N VAL A 253 -8.71 -7.17 -8.71
CA VAL A 253 -9.80 -7.97 -8.16
C VAL A 253 -9.36 -9.42 -8.07
N ARG A 254 -9.51 -10.01 -6.91
CA ARG A 254 -9.42 -11.45 -6.71
C ARG A 254 -10.82 -12.04 -6.86
N TYR A 255 -10.95 -13.08 -7.68
CA TYR A 255 -12.22 -13.75 -7.87
C TYR A 255 -12.08 -15.26 -7.74
N ASN A 256 -12.87 -15.85 -6.84
CA ASN A 256 -12.98 -17.29 -6.65
C ASN A 256 -14.31 -17.77 -7.22
N MET A 257 -14.24 -18.58 -8.28
CA MET A 257 -15.43 -19.07 -9.01
C MET A 257 -16.42 -19.84 -8.12
N ALA A 258 -15.90 -20.56 -7.12
CA ALA A 258 -16.73 -21.40 -6.25
C ALA A 258 -17.31 -20.64 -5.04
N LYS A 259 -16.78 -19.48 -4.71
CA LYS A 259 -17.10 -18.76 -3.46
C LYS A 259 -17.75 -17.41 -3.69
N ASN A 260 -17.24 -16.62 -4.64
CA ASN A 260 -17.71 -15.26 -4.83
C ASN A 260 -19.01 -15.20 -5.66
N PRO A 261 -19.91 -14.25 -5.35
CA PRO A 261 -21.20 -14.17 -6.03
C PRO A 261 -21.07 -13.69 -7.47
N SER A 262 -21.96 -14.15 -8.33
CA SER A 262 -22.02 -13.75 -9.74
C SER A 262 -22.33 -12.25 -9.93
N SER A 263 -23.03 -11.63 -8.97
CA SER A 263 -23.26 -10.19 -8.94
C SER A 263 -21.96 -9.39 -8.88
N PHE A 264 -20.97 -9.87 -8.14
CA PHE A 264 -19.65 -9.26 -8.07
C PHE A 264 -18.91 -9.36 -9.41
N LEU A 265 -18.94 -10.54 -10.05
CA LEU A 265 -18.39 -10.71 -11.40
C LEU A 265 -19.05 -9.77 -12.42
N LYS A 266 -20.38 -9.61 -12.34
CA LYS A 266 -21.11 -8.68 -13.20
C LYS A 266 -20.64 -7.24 -13.00
N LYS A 267 -20.49 -6.79 -11.75
CA LYS A 267 -19.99 -5.45 -11.43
C LYS A 267 -18.56 -5.23 -11.94
N ILE A 268 -17.68 -6.22 -11.78
CA ILE A 268 -16.31 -6.18 -12.33
C ILE A 268 -16.36 -5.99 -13.87
N ALA A 269 -17.19 -6.77 -14.55
CA ALA A 269 -17.32 -6.68 -16.01
C ALA A 269 -17.87 -5.31 -16.47
N GLU A 270 -18.76 -4.70 -15.72
CA GLU A 270 -19.26 -3.33 -15.96
C GLU A 270 -18.13 -2.32 -15.90
N VAL A 271 -17.24 -2.40 -14.89
CA VAL A 271 -16.09 -1.51 -14.75
C VAL A 271 -15.06 -1.72 -15.84
N ILE A 272 -14.75 -2.97 -16.19
CA ILE A 272 -13.82 -3.29 -17.30
C ILE A 272 -14.29 -2.69 -18.63
N LYS A 273 -15.59 -2.68 -18.89
CA LYS A 273 -16.17 -2.09 -20.11
C LYS A 273 -15.92 -0.60 -20.28
N LEU A 274 -15.58 0.13 -19.21
CA LEU A 274 -15.23 1.56 -19.29
C LEU A 274 -13.90 1.80 -20.04
N GLY A 275 -13.07 0.75 -20.20
CA GLY A 275 -11.85 0.82 -20.99
C GLY A 275 -10.68 1.54 -20.30
N THR A 276 -10.75 1.77 -18.99
CA THR A 276 -9.69 2.44 -18.21
C THR A 276 -8.45 1.56 -18.00
N GLY A 277 -8.53 0.25 -18.30
CA GLY A 277 -7.49 -0.73 -18.01
C GLY A 277 -7.59 -1.36 -16.61
N PHE A 278 -8.55 -0.95 -15.80
CA PHE A 278 -8.83 -1.48 -14.46
C PHE A 278 -10.25 -2.07 -14.40
N PRO A 279 -10.46 -3.02 -13.45
CA PRO A 279 -9.49 -3.72 -12.61
C PRO A 279 -8.69 -4.79 -13.34
N ALA A 280 -7.46 -5.08 -12.85
CA ALA A 280 -6.77 -6.31 -13.20
C ALA A 280 -7.49 -7.50 -12.53
N PHE A 281 -7.75 -8.55 -13.29
CA PHE A 281 -8.54 -9.69 -12.85
C PHE A 281 -7.64 -10.88 -12.49
N HIS A 282 -7.67 -11.31 -11.24
CA HIS A 282 -6.83 -12.38 -10.72
C HIS A 282 -7.66 -13.60 -10.32
N ASN A 283 -7.24 -14.78 -10.73
CA ASN A 283 -7.77 -16.03 -10.22
C ASN A 283 -7.28 -16.25 -8.78
N ASP A 284 -8.21 -16.25 -7.83
CA ASP A 284 -7.90 -16.36 -6.41
C ASP A 284 -7.28 -17.69 -6.02
N GLU A 285 -7.73 -18.79 -6.63
CA GLU A 285 -7.24 -20.15 -6.37
C GLU A 285 -5.77 -20.28 -6.78
N VAL A 286 -5.41 -19.75 -7.95
CA VAL A 286 -4.02 -19.76 -8.45
C VAL A 286 -3.10 -18.96 -7.54
N GLY A 287 -3.54 -17.79 -7.08
CA GLY A 287 -2.74 -16.96 -6.15
C GLY A 287 -2.48 -17.69 -4.84
N ILE A 288 -3.48 -18.35 -4.28
CA ILE A 288 -3.35 -19.17 -3.07
C ILE A 288 -2.38 -20.34 -3.30
N GLU A 289 -2.55 -21.08 -4.40
CA GLU A 289 -1.70 -22.23 -4.72
C GLU A 289 -0.23 -21.84 -4.92
N MET A 290 0.02 -20.71 -5.57
CA MET A 290 1.39 -20.18 -5.71
C MET A 290 2.08 -19.97 -4.36
N LEU A 291 1.37 -19.46 -3.36
CA LEU A 291 1.91 -19.26 -2.02
C LEU A 291 2.10 -20.57 -1.25
N LEU A 292 1.15 -21.51 -1.39
CA LEU A 292 1.29 -22.84 -0.80
C LEU A 292 2.53 -23.56 -1.34
N ASN A 293 2.79 -23.46 -2.65
CA ASN A 293 4.00 -24.03 -3.27
C ASN A 293 5.30 -23.38 -2.78
N LYS A 294 5.24 -22.17 -2.25
CA LYS A 294 6.35 -21.48 -1.56
C LYS A 294 6.47 -21.85 -0.07
N GLY A 295 5.63 -22.76 0.44
CA GLY A 295 5.62 -23.17 1.84
C GLY A 295 4.88 -22.21 2.78
N ILE A 296 4.10 -21.27 2.27
CA ILE A 296 3.29 -20.35 3.08
C ILE A 296 2.08 -21.13 3.64
N PRO A 297 1.78 -21.03 4.94
CA PRO A 297 0.62 -21.68 5.53
C PRO A 297 -0.69 -21.22 4.88
N LEU A 298 -1.65 -22.15 4.71
CA LEU A 298 -2.92 -21.91 4.01
C LEU A 298 -3.68 -20.68 4.55
N LYS A 299 -3.75 -20.54 5.87
CA LYS A 299 -4.42 -19.39 6.52
C LYS A 299 -3.81 -18.05 6.10
N GLU A 300 -2.50 -17.99 5.92
CA GLU A 300 -1.81 -16.79 5.45
C GLU A 300 -2.00 -16.61 3.94
N ALA A 301 -1.89 -17.71 3.17
CA ALA A 301 -2.11 -17.69 1.74
C ALA A 301 -3.50 -17.16 1.35
N TYR A 302 -4.53 -17.41 2.14
CA TYR A 302 -5.87 -16.83 1.91
C TYR A 302 -5.88 -15.30 1.94
N ASN A 303 -4.93 -14.66 2.65
CA ASN A 303 -4.88 -13.19 2.75
C ASN A 303 -3.92 -12.53 1.76
N TRP A 304 -3.60 -13.20 0.67
CA TRP A 304 -2.72 -12.62 -0.34
C TRP A 304 -3.35 -11.42 -1.05
N ASN A 305 -2.51 -10.56 -1.57
CA ASN A 305 -2.92 -9.49 -2.48
C ASN A 305 -1.89 -9.34 -3.61
N PRO A 306 -2.31 -8.89 -4.80
CA PRO A 306 -1.37 -8.47 -5.82
C PRO A 306 -0.55 -7.26 -5.35
N CYS A 307 0.73 -7.29 -5.66
CA CYS A 307 1.67 -6.22 -5.42
C CYS A 307 2.23 -5.74 -6.75
N GLY A 308 2.39 -4.45 -6.94
CA GLY A 308 2.82 -3.91 -8.23
C GLY A 308 1.91 -4.37 -9.35
N CYS A 309 2.47 -5.11 -10.30
CA CYS A 309 1.71 -5.59 -11.47
C CYS A 309 0.91 -6.86 -11.19
N VAL A 310 1.57 -7.92 -10.70
CA VAL A 310 0.98 -9.26 -10.54
C VAL A 310 1.60 -10.08 -9.41
N GLU A 311 2.57 -9.57 -8.71
CA GLU A 311 3.32 -10.30 -7.70
C GLU A 311 2.43 -10.64 -6.50
N THR A 312 2.44 -11.91 -6.07
CA THR A 312 1.71 -12.32 -4.86
C THR A 312 2.43 -11.83 -3.62
N ASN A 313 1.71 -11.14 -2.75
CA ASN A 313 2.24 -10.51 -1.54
C ASN A 313 1.37 -10.81 -0.32
N LEU A 314 1.97 -10.71 0.86
CA LEU A 314 1.30 -10.82 2.16
C LEU A 314 1.53 -9.52 2.93
N GLU A 315 0.45 -8.88 3.34
CA GLU A 315 0.46 -7.63 4.08
C GLU A 315 1.37 -7.70 5.33
N GLY A 316 2.33 -6.77 5.40
CA GLY A 316 3.23 -6.63 6.53
C GLY A 316 4.23 -7.78 6.75
N LYS A 317 4.25 -8.78 5.86
CA LYS A 317 5.07 -9.99 6.01
C LYS A 317 6.05 -10.23 4.88
N GLN A 318 5.77 -9.70 3.70
CA GLN A 318 6.54 -10.01 2.50
C GLN A 318 6.90 -8.73 1.74
N ARG A 319 8.09 -8.71 1.16
CA ARG A 319 8.50 -7.79 0.11
C ARG A 319 8.71 -8.56 -1.18
N CYS A 320 8.23 -8.01 -2.28
CA CYS A 320 8.52 -8.55 -3.61
C CYS A 320 9.79 -7.88 -4.14
N TYR A 321 10.72 -8.68 -4.59
CA TYR A 321 11.93 -8.21 -5.25
C TYR A 321 11.82 -8.60 -6.72
N THR A 322 11.32 -7.68 -7.53
CA THR A 322 11.12 -7.93 -8.95
C THR A 322 12.00 -7.00 -9.78
N ALA A 323 12.38 -7.48 -10.96
CA ALA A 323 13.10 -6.72 -11.96
C ALA A 323 14.41 -6.06 -11.44
N TYR A 324 15.23 -6.83 -10.71
CA TYR A 324 16.56 -6.39 -10.31
C TYR A 324 17.51 -6.25 -11.49
N ALA A 325 17.44 -7.22 -12.39
CA ALA A 325 18.21 -7.25 -13.61
C ALA A 325 17.41 -7.99 -14.69
N ASP A 326 17.60 -7.56 -15.90
CA ASP A 326 17.09 -8.24 -17.10
C ASP A 326 18.26 -8.90 -17.80
N PHE A 327 18.11 -10.18 -18.13
CA PHE A 327 19.08 -10.96 -18.88
C PHE A 327 18.60 -11.14 -20.32
N ASN A 328 19.40 -10.71 -21.28
CA ASN A 328 19.06 -10.81 -22.69
C ASN A 328 19.38 -12.23 -23.20
N LEU A 329 18.37 -13.08 -23.29
CA LEU A 329 18.52 -14.45 -23.79
C LEU A 329 18.99 -14.49 -25.26
N GLY A 330 18.61 -13.50 -26.09
CA GLY A 330 19.08 -13.40 -27.48
C GLY A 330 20.59 -13.19 -27.53
N SER A 331 21.08 -12.23 -26.75
CA SER A 331 22.55 -12.00 -26.66
C SER A 331 23.30 -13.20 -26.11
N ALA A 332 22.72 -13.95 -25.18
CA ALA A 332 23.35 -15.16 -24.67
C ALA A 332 23.57 -16.22 -25.79
N VAL A 333 22.62 -16.32 -26.71
CA VAL A 333 22.75 -17.22 -27.88
C VAL A 333 23.75 -16.69 -28.90
N GLU A 334 23.81 -15.35 -29.09
CA GLU A 334 24.77 -14.72 -30.00
C GLU A 334 26.22 -14.85 -29.54
N PHE A 335 26.44 -14.88 -28.22
CA PHE A 335 27.78 -15.01 -27.62
C PHE A 335 28.21 -16.46 -27.36
N ALA A 336 27.34 -17.44 -27.51
CA ALA A 336 27.63 -18.85 -27.38
C ALA A 336 28.20 -19.46 -28.67
#